data_95b258ede90a03a0741717c03f6ff41a
#
_entry.id   95b258ede90a03a0741717c03f6ff41a
#
_cell.length_a   1.000
_cell.length_b   1.000
_cell.length_c   1.000
_cell.angle_alpha   90.00
_cell.angle_beta   90.00
_cell.angle_gamma   90.00
#
_symmetry.space_group_name_H-M   'P 1'
#
loop_
_entity.id
_entity.type
_entity.pdbx_description
1 polymer ?
#
loop_
_entity_poly.entity_id
_entity_poly.type
_entity_poly.pdbx_seq_one_letter_code
_entity_poly.pdbx_strand_id
1 'polypeptide(L)'
;MVQHVDSLLEMKPDSALTILKNISVLEDLPEVDKAYYALLLAEATDKNKLPLLPCDSLLNFALDYYGDDDREKAVALMYKGRLLAQMNDEMSAIEHNLKALEVLQNYPQDLKCRRLIYSMLGVWYGDCELYDKALEIQNQALLYSFSAKDTAIAYHNIGYIYGMRDMQDSAITYQRKSVEYAMRSKDTSMILTSWHNLSLYYGRFENIDSAVVYAYKVLQNISDENKIFSGYFYNIGDLYIGLGQYDS
;
A
#
# COMPACT_ATOMS: atom_id res chain seq x y z
N MET A 1 1.56 -18.88 -20.73
CA MET A 1 0.87 -17.56 -20.75
C MET A 1 0.99 -16.87 -19.40
N VAL A 2 0.68 -17.54 -18.30
CA VAL A 2 0.70 -16.97 -16.94
C VAL A 2 2.09 -16.47 -16.51
N GLN A 3 3.17 -17.20 -16.81
CA GLN A 3 4.56 -16.82 -16.49
C GLN A 3 5.04 -15.52 -17.16
N HIS A 4 4.43 -15.10 -18.27
CA HIS A 4 4.79 -13.84 -18.93
C HIS A 4 4.15 -12.63 -18.24
N VAL A 5 3.05 -12.83 -17.53
CA VAL A 5 2.34 -11.77 -16.80
C VAL A 5 3.14 -11.31 -15.58
N ASP A 6 3.87 -12.21 -14.94
CA ASP A 6 4.68 -11.93 -13.75
C ASP A 6 5.70 -10.77 -13.99
N SER A 7 6.35 -10.79 -15.16
CA SER A 7 7.30 -9.73 -15.52
C SER A 7 6.61 -8.38 -15.82
N LEU A 8 5.33 -8.39 -16.21
CA LEU A 8 4.57 -7.18 -16.50
C LEU A 8 4.03 -6.53 -15.22
N LEU A 9 3.80 -7.31 -14.16
CA LEU A 9 3.25 -6.80 -12.90
C LEU A 9 4.08 -5.66 -12.29
N GLU A 10 5.41 -5.71 -12.44
CA GLU A 10 6.29 -4.67 -11.90
C GLU A 10 6.37 -3.43 -12.80
N MET A 11 6.30 -3.60 -14.13
CA MET A 11 6.53 -2.50 -15.07
C MET A 11 5.24 -1.88 -15.61
N LYS A 12 4.20 -2.72 -15.83
CA LYS A 12 2.93 -2.33 -16.48
C LYS A 12 1.76 -3.08 -15.83
N PRO A 13 1.41 -2.79 -14.56
CA PRO A 13 0.36 -3.52 -13.84
C PRO A 13 -1.02 -3.43 -14.50
N ASP A 14 -1.35 -2.32 -15.18
CA ASP A 14 -2.56 -2.13 -15.97
C ASP A 14 -2.67 -3.11 -17.14
N SER A 15 -1.57 -3.28 -17.87
CA SER A 15 -1.49 -4.24 -18.96
C SER A 15 -1.57 -5.68 -18.45
N ALA A 16 -0.91 -5.99 -17.32
CA ALA A 16 -0.99 -7.28 -16.66
C ALA A 16 -2.44 -7.61 -16.27
N LEU A 17 -3.13 -6.66 -15.63
CA LEU A 17 -4.53 -6.83 -15.24
C LEU A 17 -5.45 -7.05 -16.45
N THR A 18 -5.22 -6.31 -17.54
CA THR A 18 -5.99 -6.46 -18.78
C THR A 18 -5.82 -7.86 -19.38
N ILE A 19 -4.58 -8.36 -19.42
CA ILE A 19 -4.29 -9.72 -19.92
C ILE A 19 -4.99 -10.77 -19.06
N LEU A 20 -4.87 -10.66 -17.73
CA LEU A 20 -5.50 -11.59 -16.80
C LEU A 20 -7.03 -11.62 -16.95
N LYS A 21 -7.68 -10.46 -17.05
CA LYS A 21 -9.14 -10.37 -17.21
C LYS A 21 -9.65 -10.93 -18.56
N ASN A 22 -8.80 -11.00 -19.57
CA ASN A 22 -9.14 -11.55 -20.88
C ASN A 22 -8.95 -13.08 -20.99
N ILE A 23 -8.53 -13.76 -19.92
CA ILE A 23 -8.47 -15.22 -19.88
C ILE A 23 -9.90 -15.75 -19.75
N SER A 24 -10.47 -16.17 -20.89
CA SER A 24 -11.89 -16.55 -21.01
C SER A 24 -12.21 -17.97 -20.54
N VAL A 25 -11.19 -18.80 -20.25
CA VAL A 25 -11.37 -20.26 -20.02
C VAL A 25 -10.76 -20.62 -18.65
N LEU A 26 -11.18 -19.90 -17.61
CA LEU A 26 -10.66 -20.11 -16.25
C LEU A 26 -11.05 -21.49 -15.68
N GLU A 27 -12.23 -21.99 -16.09
CA GLU A 27 -12.76 -23.28 -15.63
C GLU A 27 -11.99 -24.47 -16.20
N ASP A 28 -11.38 -24.30 -17.37
CA ASP A 28 -10.61 -25.36 -18.06
C ASP A 28 -9.12 -25.36 -17.67
N LEU A 29 -8.67 -24.41 -16.84
CA LEU A 29 -7.28 -24.41 -16.36
C LEU A 29 -7.05 -25.56 -15.36
N PRO A 30 -5.87 -26.21 -15.41
CA PRO A 30 -5.41 -27.06 -14.32
C PRO A 30 -5.48 -26.30 -12.97
N GLU A 31 -5.79 -27.00 -11.89
CA GLU A 31 -5.94 -26.37 -10.56
C GLU A 31 -4.71 -25.57 -10.14
N VAL A 32 -3.50 -26.06 -10.44
CA VAL A 32 -2.25 -25.35 -10.18
C VAL A 32 -2.19 -23.99 -10.91
N ASP A 33 -2.61 -23.96 -12.17
CA ASP A 33 -2.61 -22.73 -12.98
C ASP A 33 -3.70 -21.78 -12.50
N LYS A 34 -4.86 -22.31 -12.09
CA LYS A 34 -5.96 -21.53 -11.51
C LYS A 34 -5.58 -20.92 -10.17
N ALA A 35 -4.90 -21.68 -9.29
CA ALA A 35 -4.42 -21.16 -8.01
C ALA A 35 -3.36 -20.07 -8.21
N TYR A 36 -2.43 -20.27 -9.13
CA TYR A 36 -1.41 -19.26 -9.46
C TYR A 36 -2.03 -18.02 -10.13
N TYR A 37 -2.99 -18.20 -11.04
CA TYR A 37 -3.76 -17.10 -11.63
C TYR A 37 -4.45 -16.25 -10.56
N ALA A 38 -5.02 -16.86 -9.51
CA ALA A 38 -5.66 -16.14 -8.41
C ALA A 38 -4.70 -15.15 -7.73
N LEU A 39 -3.45 -15.57 -7.49
CA LEU A 39 -2.42 -14.71 -6.89
C LEU A 39 -2.03 -13.55 -7.81
N LEU A 40 -1.81 -13.83 -9.09
CA LEU A 40 -1.46 -12.79 -10.06
C LEU A 40 -2.58 -11.79 -10.26
N LEU A 41 -3.84 -12.24 -10.28
CA LEU A 41 -4.99 -11.35 -10.41
C LEU A 41 -5.12 -10.45 -9.17
N ALA A 42 -4.93 -10.99 -7.98
CA ALA A 42 -4.95 -10.21 -6.75
C ALA A 42 -3.81 -9.17 -6.75
N GLU A 43 -2.58 -9.56 -7.13
CA GLU A 43 -1.45 -8.64 -7.22
C GLU A 43 -1.69 -7.54 -8.27
N ALA A 44 -2.17 -7.91 -9.47
CA ALA A 44 -2.49 -6.95 -10.52
C ALA A 44 -3.58 -5.97 -10.09
N THR A 45 -4.63 -6.48 -9.44
CA THR A 45 -5.75 -5.67 -8.93
C THR A 45 -5.25 -4.66 -7.90
N ASP A 46 -4.44 -5.12 -6.95
CA ASP A 46 -3.87 -4.29 -5.90
C ASP A 46 -2.92 -3.21 -6.42
N LYS A 47 -2.01 -3.56 -7.32
CA LYS A 47 -1.08 -2.60 -7.94
C LYS A 47 -1.80 -1.53 -8.76
N ASN A 48 -2.98 -1.83 -9.29
CA ASN A 48 -3.86 -0.87 -9.96
C ASN A 48 -4.77 -0.10 -8.98
N LYS A 49 -4.60 -0.28 -7.65
CA LYS A 49 -5.38 0.38 -6.60
C LYS A 49 -6.89 0.12 -6.72
N LEU A 50 -7.27 -1.05 -7.21
CA LEU A 50 -8.65 -1.48 -7.32
C LEU A 50 -9.07 -2.32 -6.11
N PRO A 51 -10.38 -2.36 -5.78
CA PRO A 51 -10.89 -3.22 -4.71
C PRO A 51 -10.59 -4.71 -4.97
N LEU A 52 -10.15 -5.41 -3.92
CA LEU A 52 -9.82 -6.85 -3.99
C LEU A 52 -11.04 -7.77 -3.84
N LEU A 53 -12.19 -7.25 -3.44
CA LEU A 53 -13.40 -8.04 -3.23
C LEU A 53 -13.77 -8.97 -4.42
N PRO A 54 -13.62 -8.55 -5.70
CA PRO A 54 -13.84 -9.47 -6.83
C PRO A 54 -12.89 -10.67 -6.88
N CYS A 55 -11.75 -10.63 -6.18
CA CYS A 55 -10.79 -11.72 -6.12
C CYS A 55 -11.08 -12.72 -4.99
N ASP A 56 -12.11 -12.50 -4.15
CA ASP A 56 -12.33 -13.25 -2.92
C ASP A 56 -12.45 -14.77 -3.13
N SER A 57 -13.32 -15.19 -4.04
CA SER A 57 -13.54 -16.62 -4.33
C SER A 57 -12.27 -17.31 -4.86
N LEU A 58 -11.50 -16.60 -5.68
CA LEU A 58 -10.24 -17.12 -6.24
C LEU A 58 -9.13 -17.18 -5.17
N LEU A 59 -9.08 -16.20 -4.27
CA LEU A 59 -8.15 -16.25 -3.14
C LEU A 59 -8.48 -17.39 -2.17
N ASN A 60 -9.78 -17.64 -1.91
CA ASN A 60 -10.19 -18.81 -1.11
C ASN A 60 -9.78 -20.12 -1.80
N PHE A 61 -10.00 -20.25 -3.12
CA PHE A 61 -9.53 -21.39 -3.87
C PHE A 61 -8.01 -21.59 -3.76
N ALA A 62 -7.23 -20.52 -3.90
CA ALA A 62 -5.76 -20.60 -3.75
C ALA A 62 -5.36 -21.01 -2.32
N LEU A 63 -6.05 -20.49 -1.29
CA LEU A 63 -5.84 -20.88 0.09
C LEU A 63 -6.14 -22.36 0.36
N ASP A 64 -7.14 -22.92 -0.29
CA ASP A 64 -7.49 -24.36 -0.16
C ASP A 64 -6.53 -25.24 -0.96
N TYR A 65 -6.02 -24.74 -2.09
CA TYR A 65 -5.14 -25.49 -2.98
C TYR A 65 -3.71 -25.62 -2.44
N TYR A 66 -3.11 -24.50 -1.98
CA TYR A 66 -1.72 -24.50 -1.49
C TYR A 66 -1.61 -25.09 -0.08
N GLY A 67 -0.62 -25.96 0.12
CA GLY A 67 -0.30 -26.53 1.43
C GLY A 67 0.25 -25.46 2.40
N ASP A 68 0.21 -25.76 3.69
CA ASP A 68 0.62 -24.81 4.75
C ASP A 68 2.11 -24.45 4.69
N ASP A 69 2.92 -25.28 4.04
CA ASP A 69 4.35 -25.02 3.85
C ASP A 69 4.69 -24.36 2.51
N ASP A 70 3.69 -24.14 1.62
CA ASP A 70 3.94 -23.55 0.30
C ASP A 70 4.12 -22.02 0.41
N ARG A 71 5.12 -21.49 -0.30
CA ARG A 71 5.35 -20.04 -0.37
C ARG A 71 4.12 -19.28 -0.87
N GLU A 72 3.45 -19.84 -1.84
CA GLU A 72 2.24 -19.29 -2.47
C GLU A 72 1.09 -19.16 -1.49
N LYS A 73 1.03 -20.03 -0.47
CA LYS A 73 0.09 -19.91 0.66
C LYS A 73 0.28 -18.60 1.41
N ALA A 74 1.54 -18.21 1.67
CA ALA A 74 1.83 -16.93 2.33
C ALA A 74 1.35 -15.74 1.48
N VAL A 75 1.51 -15.80 0.15
CA VAL A 75 1.04 -14.75 -0.75
C VAL A 75 -0.48 -14.68 -0.77
N ALA A 76 -1.17 -15.83 -0.81
CA ALA A 76 -2.63 -15.91 -0.75
C ALA A 76 -3.17 -15.33 0.57
N LEU A 77 -2.56 -15.71 1.72
CA LEU A 77 -2.89 -15.18 3.04
C LEU A 77 -2.69 -13.66 3.11
N MET A 78 -1.60 -13.16 2.55
CA MET A 78 -1.30 -11.72 2.51
C MET A 78 -2.38 -10.94 1.75
N TYR A 79 -2.78 -11.39 0.55
CA TYR A 79 -3.83 -10.71 -0.23
C TYR A 79 -5.22 -10.90 0.38
N LYS A 80 -5.50 -12.05 1.00
CA LYS A 80 -6.75 -12.25 1.75
C LYS A 80 -6.85 -11.30 2.94
N GLY A 81 -5.77 -11.14 3.72
CA GLY A 81 -5.71 -10.15 4.79
C GLY A 81 -5.95 -8.72 4.28
N ARG A 82 -5.33 -8.35 3.15
CA ARG A 82 -5.54 -7.04 2.54
C ARG A 82 -6.99 -6.82 2.08
N LEU A 83 -7.64 -7.84 1.53
CA LEU A 83 -9.05 -7.82 1.18
C LEU A 83 -9.93 -7.59 2.41
N LEU A 84 -9.67 -8.33 3.50
CA LEU A 84 -10.42 -8.21 4.76
C LEU A 84 -10.29 -6.80 5.35
N ALA A 85 -9.10 -6.21 5.33
CA ALA A 85 -8.90 -4.82 5.76
C ALA A 85 -9.69 -3.82 4.89
N GLN A 86 -9.82 -4.05 3.58
CA GLN A 86 -10.70 -3.24 2.72
C GLN A 86 -12.19 -3.38 3.07
N MET A 87 -12.55 -4.43 3.80
CA MET A 87 -13.91 -4.65 4.34
C MET A 87 -14.06 -4.13 5.78
N ASN A 88 -13.09 -3.42 6.32
CA ASN A 88 -13.00 -2.95 7.70
C ASN A 88 -12.98 -4.10 8.73
N ASP A 89 -12.35 -5.23 8.39
CA ASP A 89 -12.09 -6.35 9.29
C ASP A 89 -10.58 -6.47 9.53
N GLU A 90 -10.03 -5.48 10.25
CA GLU A 90 -8.60 -5.39 10.55
C GLU A 90 -8.11 -6.56 11.41
N MET A 91 -8.96 -7.09 12.31
CA MET A 91 -8.56 -8.20 13.18
C MET A 91 -8.31 -9.47 12.37
N SER A 92 -9.24 -9.83 11.47
CA SER A 92 -9.04 -10.96 10.56
C SER A 92 -7.90 -10.72 9.58
N ALA A 93 -7.72 -9.48 9.12
CA ALA A 93 -6.59 -9.09 8.27
C ALA A 93 -5.24 -9.33 8.96
N ILE A 94 -5.12 -8.92 10.23
CA ILE A 94 -3.94 -9.15 11.07
C ILE A 94 -3.68 -10.65 11.22
N GLU A 95 -4.70 -11.43 11.56
CA GLU A 95 -4.58 -12.89 11.74
C GLU A 95 -4.03 -13.58 10.49
N HIS A 96 -4.59 -13.28 9.32
CA HIS A 96 -4.12 -13.86 8.05
C HIS A 96 -2.66 -13.48 7.75
N ASN A 97 -2.27 -12.24 8.00
CA ASN A 97 -0.91 -11.80 7.74
C ASN A 97 0.12 -12.34 8.77
N LEU A 98 -0.28 -12.58 10.00
CA LEU A 98 0.55 -13.30 10.97
C LEU A 98 0.80 -14.75 10.52
N LYS A 99 -0.25 -15.46 10.06
CA LYS A 99 -0.10 -16.81 9.47
C LYS A 99 0.81 -16.79 8.23
N ALA A 100 0.72 -15.75 7.39
CA ALA A 100 1.63 -15.60 6.26
C ALA A 100 3.09 -15.46 6.72
N LEU A 101 3.38 -14.73 7.80
CA LEU A 101 4.73 -14.65 8.36
C LEU A 101 5.22 -15.98 8.94
N GLU A 102 4.34 -16.81 9.49
CA GLU A 102 4.68 -18.16 9.96
C GLU A 102 5.14 -19.03 8.79
N VAL A 103 4.38 -19.09 7.70
CA VAL A 103 4.77 -19.81 6.46
C VAL A 103 6.11 -19.31 5.94
N LEU A 104 6.31 -17.98 5.92
CA LEU A 104 7.55 -17.37 5.43
C LEU A 104 8.77 -17.67 6.30
N GLN A 105 8.65 -18.29 7.49
CA GLN A 105 9.81 -18.76 8.24
C GLN A 105 10.63 -19.78 7.43
N ASN A 106 9.96 -20.58 6.60
CA ASN A 106 10.59 -21.54 5.69
C ASN A 106 11.21 -20.85 4.44
N TYR A 107 10.93 -19.56 4.21
CA TYR A 107 11.37 -18.78 3.05
C TYR A 107 12.09 -17.48 3.49
N PRO A 108 13.25 -17.58 4.19
CA PRO A 108 13.94 -16.41 4.75
C PRO A 108 14.42 -15.41 3.69
N GLN A 109 14.59 -15.87 2.44
CA GLN A 109 15.00 -15.04 1.29
C GLN A 109 13.86 -14.20 0.69
N ASP A 110 12.59 -14.47 1.02
CA ASP A 110 11.45 -13.68 0.51
C ASP A 110 11.27 -12.39 1.30
N LEU A 111 12.24 -11.49 1.14
CA LEU A 111 12.30 -10.23 1.86
C LEU A 111 11.22 -9.26 1.38
N LYS A 112 10.82 -9.34 0.09
CA LYS A 112 9.76 -8.51 -0.49
C LYS A 112 8.41 -8.79 0.17
N CYS A 113 8.02 -10.06 0.27
CA CYS A 113 6.75 -10.46 0.87
C CYS A 113 6.72 -10.08 2.36
N ARG A 114 7.81 -10.37 3.11
CA ARG A 114 7.93 -9.96 4.53
C ARG A 114 7.75 -8.46 4.73
N ARG A 115 8.41 -7.65 3.91
CA ARG A 115 8.30 -6.19 3.98
C ARG A 115 6.87 -5.72 3.76
N LEU A 116 6.20 -6.27 2.74
CA LEU A 116 4.81 -5.91 2.46
C LEU A 116 3.89 -6.27 3.63
N ILE A 117 4.04 -7.48 4.19
CA ILE A 117 3.25 -7.93 5.34
C ILE A 117 3.50 -7.03 6.56
N TYR A 118 4.76 -6.77 6.93
CA TYR A 118 5.05 -5.89 8.07
C TYR A 118 4.52 -4.47 7.86
N SER A 119 4.62 -3.94 6.63
CA SER A 119 4.09 -2.62 6.28
C SER A 119 2.58 -2.53 6.51
N MET A 120 1.82 -3.55 6.09
CA MET A 120 0.37 -3.62 6.29
C MET A 120 0.00 -3.84 7.76
N LEU A 121 0.61 -4.82 8.42
CA LEU A 121 0.37 -5.11 9.83
C LEU A 121 0.58 -3.86 10.72
N GLY A 122 1.64 -3.09 10.46
CA GLY A 122 1.90 -1.88 11.22
C GLY A 122 0.80 -0.84 11.05
N VAL A 123 0.23 -0.68 9.85
CA VAL A 123 -0.92 0.22 9.63
C VAL A 123 -2.15 -0.30 10.36
N TRP A 124 -2.52 -1.56 10.20
CA TRP A 124 -3.72 -2.14 10.83
C TRP A 124 -3.64 -2.18 12.37
N TYR A 125 -2.46 -2.43 12.95
CA TYR A 125 -2.29 -2.26 14.40
C TYR A 125 -2.48 -0.81 14.82
N GLY A 126 -2.07 0.16 13.98
CA GLY A 126 -2.33 1.58 14.21
C GLY A 126 -3.83 1.90 14.18
N ASP A 127 -4.55 1.38 13.18
CA ASP A 127 -6.00 1.56 13.03
C ASP A 127 -6.78 0.93 14.20
N CYS A 128 -6.23 -0.14 14.81
CA CYS A 128 -6.73 -0.72 16.06
C CYS A 128 -6.22 0.00 17.33
N GLU A 129 -5.61 1.16 17.21
CA GLU A 129 -5.06 1.97 18.33
C GLU A 129 -3.91 1.29 19.12
N LEU A 130 -3.36 0.20 18.62
CA LEU A 130 -2.22 -0.52 19.22
C LEU A 130 -0.89 0.11 18.76
N TYR A 131 -0.72 1.40 19.03
CA TYR A 131 0.35 2.25 18.46
C TYR A 131 1.76 1.77 18.75
N ASP A 132 2.07 1.30 19.96
CA ASP A 132 3.41 0.85 20.30
C ASP A 132 3.78 -0.40 19.49
N LYS A 133 2.84 -1.34 19.34
CA LYS A 133 3.01 -2.53 18.50
C LYS A 133 3.09 -2.17 17.01
N ALA A 134 2.27 -1.21 16.58
CA ALA A 134 2.30 -0.69 15.21
C ALA A 134 3.69 -0.12 14.85
N LEU A 135 4.29 0.67 15.75
CA LEU A 135 5.64 1.23 15.57
C LEU A 135 6.72 0.15 15.57
N GLU A 136 6.63 -0.85 16.46
CA GLU A 136 7.54 -1.99 16.46
C GLU A 136 7.50 -2.73 15.11
N ILE A 137 6.31 -3.04 14.62
CA ILE A 137 6.09 -3.74 13.34
C ILE A 137 6.56 -2.89 12.15
N GLN A 138 6.31 -1.57 12.14
CA GLN A 138 6.81 -0.70 11.06
C GLN A 138 8.35 -0.60 11.06
N ASN A 139 9.01 -0.69 12.20
CA ASN A 139 10.46 -0.78 12.25
C ASN A 139 10.97 -2.11 11.61
N GLN A 140 10.23 -3.22 11.73
CA GLN A 140 10.54 -4.43 10.96
C GLN A 140 10.40 -4.17 9.45
N ALA A 141 9.31 -3.52 9.00
CA ALA A 141 9.15 -3.15 7.58
C ALA A 141 10.32 -2.30 7.08
N LEU A 142 10.81 -1.35 7.89
CA LEU A 142 11.97 -0.51 7.56
C LEU A 142 13.25 -1.33 7.40
N LEU A 143 13.50 -2.34 8.25
CA LEU A 143 14.66 -3.25 8.13
C LEU A 143 14.67 -4.03 6.81
N TYR A 144 13.49 -4.33 6.25
CA TYR A 144 13.33 -5.01 4.96
C TYR A 144 13.16 -4.05 3.78
N SER A 145 13.41 -2.75 3.95
CA SER A 145 13.30 -1.72 2.90
C SER A 145 14.64 -1.56 2.18
N PHE A 146 14.74 -2.10 0.96
CA PHE A 146 15.99 -2.10 0.18
C PHE A 146 16.03 -1.04 -0.94
N SER A 147 14.91 -0.37 -1.19
CA SER A 147 14.83 0.74 -2.13
C SER A 147 14.47 2.04 -1.44
N ALA A 148 14.85 3.17 -2.05
CA ALA A 148 14.44 4.48 -1.55
C ALA A 148 12.91 4.63 -1.51
N LYS A 149 12.19 4.02 -2.45
CA LYS A 149 10.72 3.98 -2.46
C LYS A 149 10.16 3.22 -1.26
N ASP A 150 10.68 2.03 -0.97
CA ASP A 150 10.25 1.23 0.18
C ASP A 150 10.51 1.96 1.51
N THR A 151 11.68 2.59 1.63
CA THR A 151 12.04 3.39 2.80
C THR A 151 11.11 4.60 2.97
N ALA A 152 10.72 5.26 1.87
CA ALA A 152 9.76 6.35 1.89
C ALA A 152 8.39 5.89 2.42
N ILE A 153 7.91 4.72 1.97
CA ILE A 153 6.65 4.12 2.42
C ILE A 153 6.73 3.80 3.92
N ALA A 154 7.82 3.17 4.38
CA ALA A 154 7.99 2.84 5.79
C ALA A 154 7.99 4.09 6.68
N TYR A 155 8.70 5.15 6.30
CA TYR A 155 8.67 6.42 7.05
C TYR A 155 7.30 7.10 7.00
N HIS A 156 6.58 7.03 5.87
CA HIS A 156 5.20 7.52 5.79
C HIS A 156 4.32 6.80 6.82
N ASN A 157 4.36 5.47 6.88
CA ASN A 157 3.54 4.69 7.79
C ASN A 157 3.90 4.98 9.27
N ILE A 158 5.19 5.12 9.60
CA ILE A 158 5.60 5.54 10.95
C ILE A 158 5.03 6.92 11.27
N GLY A 159 5.13 7.88 10.35
CA GLY A 159 4.55 9.21 10.50
C GLY A 159 3.04 9.18 10.66
N TYR A 160 2.35 8.28 9.92
CA TYR A 160 0.91 8.05 10.04
C TYR A 160 0.53 7.60 11.46
N ILE A 161 1.23 6.61 12.01
CA ILE A 161 0.98 6.09 13.37
C ILE A 161 1.20 7.19 14.41
N TYR A 162 2.26 8.00 14.30
CA TYR A 162 2.47 9.15 15.19
C TYR A 162 1.36 10.20 15.04
N GLY A 163 0.85 10.41 13.83
CA GLY A 163 -0.29 11.29 13.57
C GLY A 163 -1.58 10.79 14.19
N MET A 164 -1.85 9.47 14.15
CA MET A 164 -2.99 8.85 14.85
C MET A 164 -2.90 9.04 16.37
N ARG A 165 -1.69 8.98 16.91
CA ARG A 165 -1.39 9.20 18.34
C ARG A 165 -1.35 10.68 18.74
N ASP A 166 -1.62 11.59 17.83
CA ASP A 166 -1.57 13.04 17.99
C ASP A 166 -0.18 13.60 18.39
N MET A 167 0.88 12.88 18.03
CA MET A 167 2.28 13.28 18.28
C MET A 167 2.81 14.10 17.09
N GLN A 168 2.44 15.39 17.05
CA GLN A 168 2.68 16.31 15.94
C GLN A 168 4.13 16.35 15.45
N ASP A 169 5.09 16.61 16.34
CA ASP A 169 6.50 16.78 15.95
C ASP A 169 7.07 15.50 15.34
N SER A 170 6.70 14.34 15.92
CA SER A 170 7.12 13.05 15.40
C SER A 170 6.48 12.77 14.06
N ALA A 171 5.17 12.99 13.90
CA ALA A 171 4.46 12.79 12.65
C ALA A 171 5.09 13.60 11.51
N ILE A 172 5.30 14.92 11.71
CA ILE A 172 5.92 15.79 10.71
C ILE A 172 7.37 15.36 10.43
N THR A 173 8.14 14.99 11.45
CA THR A 173 9.53 14.55 11.29
C THR A 173 9.61 13.32 10.38
N TYR A 174 8.76 12.31 10.61
CA TYR A 174 8.75 11.10 9.79
C TYR A 174 8.16 11.33 8.41
N GLN A 175 7.16 12.21 8.25
CA GLN A 175 6.67 12.59 6.92
C GLN A 175 7.74 13.34 6.10
N ARG A 176 8.56 14.20 6.73
CA ARG A 176 9.70 14.83 6.04
C ARG A 176 10.74 13.81 5.59
N LYS A 177 11.04 12.78 6.40
CA LYS A 177 11.90 11.67 5.99
C LYS A 177 11.29 10.91 4.80
N SER A 178 9.98 10.66 4.82
CA SER A 178 9.29 10.06 3.68
C SER A 178 9.50 10.87 2.41
N VAL A 179 9.31 12.19 2.45
CA VAL A 179 9.57 13.10 1.30
C VAL A 179 11.02 12.99 0.82
N GLU A 180 12.00 13.00 1.72
CA GLU A 180 13.41 12.90 1.37
C GLU A 180 13.70 11.62 0.58
N TYR A 181 13.22 10.48 1.05
CA TYR A 181 13.44 9.19 0.38
C TYR A 181 12.58 9.04 -0.89
N ALA A 182 11.40 9.63 -0.93
CA ALA A 182 10.59 9.71 -2.17
C ALA A 182 11.34 10.46 -3.27
N MET A 183 11.95 11.60 -2.94
CA MET A 183 12.78 12.37 -3.88
C MET A 183 13.99 11.54 -4.38
N ARG A 184 14.63 10.77 -3.51
CA ARG A 184 15.73 9.86 -3.87
C ARG A 184 15.28 8.73 -4.79
N SER A 185 14.03 8.27 -4.67
CA SER A 185 13.48 7.19 -5.50
C SER A 185 13.25 7.60 -6.95
N LYS A 186 13.13 8.90 -7.23
CA LYS A 186 12.74 9.47 -8.54
C LYS A 186 11.38 8.95 -9.06
N ASP A 187 10.58 8.36 -8.21
CA ASP A 187 9.22 7.91 -8.53
C ASP A 187 8.25 9.09 -8.34
N THR A 188 7.78 9.65 -9.45
CA THR A 188 6.92 10.84 -9.44
C THR A 188 5.64 10.62 -8.61
N SER A 189 5.01 9.45 -8.71
CA SER A 189 3.81 9.12 -7.93
C SER A 189 4.10 9.14 -6.43
N MET A 190 5.23 8.55 -6.00
CA MET A 190 5.64 8.53 -4.60
C MET A 190 5.97 9.94 -4.08
N ILE A 191 6.63 10.77 -4.91
CA ILE A 191 6.95 12.16 -4.56
C ILE A 191 5.68 12.96 -4.34
N LEU A 192 4.73 12.91 -5.27
CA LEU A 192 3.45 13.61 -5.17
C LEU A 192 2.66 13.15 -3.93
N THR A 193 2.58 11.84 -3.69
CA THR A 193 1.92 11.28 -2.50
C THR A 193 2.58 11.79 -1.21
N SER A 194 3.91 11.81 -1.15
CA SER A 194 4.63 12.26 0.06
C SER A 194 4.46 13.76 0.32
N TRP A 195 4.47 14.60 -0.73
CA TRP A 195 4.18 16.03 -0.58
C TRP A 195 2.73 16.26 -0.13
N HIS A 196 1.78 15.54 -0.72
CA HIS A 196 0.38 15.62 -0.33
C HIS A 196 0.19 15.26 1.15
N ASN A 197 0.74 14.12 1.58
CA ASN A 197 0.64 13.70 2.97
C ASN A 197 1.26 14.73 3.92
N LEU A 198 2.41 15.28 3.58
CA LEU A 198 3.04 16.31 4.41
C LEU A 198 2.21 17.60 4.45
N SER A 199 1.54 17.97 3.34
CA SER A 199 0.57 19.08 3.31
C SER A 199 -0.59 18.84 4.28
N LEU A 200 -1.18 17.62 4.26
CA LEU A 200 -2.26 17.24 5.17
C LEU A 200 -1.85 17.32 6.65
N TYR A 201 -0.64 16.84 6.99
CA TYR A 201 -0.16 16.91 8.37
C TYR A 201 0.08 18.35 8.84
N TYR A 202 0.64 19.20 7.97
CA TYR A 202 0.78 20.61 8.31
C TYR A 202 -0.58 21.30 8.46
N GLY A 203 -1.56 20.99 7.62
CA GLY A 203 -2.93 21.50 7.72
C GLY A 203 -3.61 21.06 9.03
N ARG A 204 -3.51 19.75 9.34
CA ARG A 204 -4.06 19.17 10.58
C ARG A 204 -3.50 19.82 11.84
N PHE A 205 -2.24 20.20 11.82
CA PHE A 205 -1.55 20.81 12.96
C PHE A 205 -1.44 22.33 12.84
N GLU A 206 -2.33 22.97 12.11
CA GLU A 206 -2.52 24.41 12.01
C GLU A 206 -1.29 25.20 11.47
N ASN A 207 -0.35 24.53 10.82
CA ASN A 207 0.74 25.19 10.09
C ASN A 207 0.35 25.40 8.63
N ILE A 208 -0.59 26.30 8.41
CA ILE A 208 -1.24 26.53 7.12
C ILE A 208 -0.24 26.97 6.04
N ASP A 209 0.71 27.85 6.36
CA ASP A 209 1.72 28.32 5.41
C ASP A 209 2.52 27.15 4.81
N SER A 210 2.98 26.23 5.67
CA SER A 210 3.70 25.03 5.22
C SER A 210 2.78 24.07 4.45
N ALA A 211 1.53 23.93 4.86
CA ALA A 211 0.54 23.10 4.17
C ALA A 211 0.35 23.57 2.73
N VAL A 212 0.14 24.86 2.52
CA VAL A 212 -0.03 25.48 1.19
C VAL A 212 1.22 25.30 0.32
N VAL A 213 2.42 25.47 0.87
CA VAL A 213 3.66 25.27 0.10
C VAL A 213 3.74 23.85 -0.48
N TYR A 214 3.41 22.82 0.30
CA TYR A 214 3.44 21.44 -0.18
C TYR A 214 2.26 21.11 -1.09
N ALA A 215 1.06 21.65 -0.83
CA ALA A 215 -0.08 21.54 -1.72
C ALA A 215 0.25 22.13 -3.10
N TYR A 216 0.91 23.28 -3.16
CA TYR A 216 1.31 23.93 -4.41
C TYR A 216 2.35 23.11 -5.19
N LYS A 217 3.30 22.46 -4.49
CA LYS A 217 4.24 21.53 -5.13
C LYS A 217 3.51 20.36 -5.81
N VAL A 218 2.46 19.83 -5.22
CA VAL A 218 1.65 18.78 -5.84
C VAL A 218 0.98 19.33 -7.11
N LEU A 219 0.27 20.47 -7.03
CA LEU A 219 -0.42 21.07 -8.17
C LEU A 219 0.49 21.37 -9.36
N GLN A 220 1.68 21.89 -9.12
CA GLN A 220 2.64 22.21 -10.17
C GLN A 220 3.25 20.99 -10.87
N ASN A 221 3.22 19.83 -10.25
CA ASN A 221 3.88 18.63 -10.76
C ASN A 221 2.90 17.50 -11.11
N ILE A 222 1.59 17.74 -10.95
CA ILE A 222 0.58 16.76 -11.35
C ILE A 222 0.42 16.78 -12.88
N SER A 223 0.50 15.62 -13.52
CA SER A 223 0.19 15.45 -14.95
C SER A 223 -1.23 14.94 -15.14
N ASP A 224 -1.76 15.01 -16.38
CA ASP A 224 -3.08 14.48 -16.70
C ASP A 224 -3.23 12.99 -16.38
N GLU A 225 -2.15 12.23 -16.52
CA GLU A 225 -2.11 10.81 -16.14
C GLU A 225 -2.23 10.58 -14.62
N ASN A 226 -1.80 11.56 -13.81
CA ASN A 226 -1.85 11.52 -12.35
C ASN A 226 -3.12 12.19 -11.77
N LYS A 227 -3.97 12.80 -12.60
CA LYS A 227 -5.24 13.45 -12.18
C LYS A 227 -6.28 12.49 -11.61
N ILE A 228 -6.07 11.18 -11.70
CA ILE A 228 -6.94 10.14 -11.13
C ILE A 228 -7.04 10.25 -9.59
N PHE A 229 -6.12 10.99 -8.95
CA PHE A 229 -6.18 11.27 -7.51
C PHE A 229 -7.02 12.52 -7.21
N SER A 230 -8.35 12.42 -7.41
CA SER A 230 -9.31 13.47 -7.01
C SER A 230 -9.12 13.95 -5.57
N GLY A 231 -8.62 13.09 -4.67
CA GLY A 231 -8.29 13.43 -3.29
C GLY A 231 -7.28 14.57 -3.13
N TYR A 232 -6.35 14.75 -4.07
CA TYR A 232 -5.40 15.87 -4.01
C TYR A 232 -6.11 17.21 -4.14
N PHE A 233 -7.05 17.33 -5.09
CA PHE A 233 -7.80 18.57 -5.33
C PHE A 233 -8.77 18.87 -4.21
N TYR A 234 -9.43 17.85 -3.65
CA TYR A 234 -10.36 18.02 -2.53
C TYR A 234 -9.63 18.61 -1.31
N ASN A 235 -8.53 17.99 -0.89
CA ASN A 235 -7.77 18.43 0.29
C ASN A 235 -7.11 19.81 0.09
N ILE A 236 -6.69 20.15 -1.13
CA ILE A 236 -6.18 21.47 -1.45
C ILE A 236 -7.30 22.52 -1.40
N GLY A 237 -8.48 22.18 -1.89
CA GLY A 237 -9.69 23.02 -1.78
C GLY A 237 -10.03 23.33 -0.31
N ASP A 238 -10.01 22.33 0.56
CA ASP A 238 -10.25 22.52 2.00
C ASP A 238 -9.23 23.44 2.67
N LEU A 239 -7.95 23.36 2.28
CA LEU A 239 -6.90 24.26 2.77
C LEU A 239 -7.16 25.72 2.34
N TYR A 240 -7.57 25.95 1.08
CA TYR A 240 -7.91 27.31 0.61
C TYR A 240 -9.19 27.86 1.26
N ILE A 241 -10.18 27.01 1.51
CA ILE A 241 -11.39 27.37 2.27
C ILE A 241 -10.98 27.79 3.70
N GLY A 242 -10.12 27.02 4.36
CA GLY A 242 -9.60 27.34 5.70
C GLY A 242 -8.83 28.67 5.75
N LEU A 243 -8.20 29.07 4.63
CA LEU A 243 -7.53 30.37 4.49
C LEU A 243 -8.48 31.55 4.21
N GLY A 244 -9.78 31.30 3.97
CA GLY A 244 -10.74 32.33 3.56
C GLY A 244 -10.51 32.85 2.13
N GLN A 245 -9.75 32.12 1.32
CA GLN A 245 -9.45 32.46 -0.08
C GLN A 245 -10.37 31.65 -1.00
N TYR A 246 -11.60 32.11 -1.16
CA TYR A 246 -12.65 31.40 -1.92
C TYR A 246 -12.52 31.51 -3.45
N ASP A 247 -11.69 32.41 -3.97
CA ASP A 247 -11.63 32.79 -5.39
C ASP A 247 -10.29 32.45 -6.09
N SER A 248 -9.50 31.50 -5.56
CA SER A 248 -8.17 31.17 -6.12
C SER A 248 -8.14 29.83 -6.85
#